data_e1f2bfd001d26e4f4af945ae0f662bee
#
_entry.id   e1f2bfd001d26e4f4af945ae0f662bee
#
_cell.length_a   1.000
_cell.length_b   1.000
_cell.length_c   1.000
_cell.angle_alpha   90.00
_cell.angle_beta   90.00
_cell.angle_gamma   90.00
#
_symmetry.space_group_name_H-M   'P 1'
#
loop_
_entity.id
_entity.type
_entity.pdbx_description
1 polymer ?
#
loop_
_entity_poly.entity_id
_entity_poly.type
_entity_poly.pdbx_seq_one_letter_code
_entity_poly.pdbx_strand_id
1 'polypeptide(L)' 'MPKLRGSLATPEIKAEWTRAYQIYLQAPGDKYDKKNDRTERITYVAQKLNLTRKQAKRRVRNYEAWQRNIKSGLVPP' A
#
# COMPACT_ATOMS: atom_id res chain seq x y z
N MET A 1 5.40 -13.80 -19.48
CA MET A 1 4.15 -13.04 -19.63
C MET A 1 4.00 -12.02 -18.54
N PRO A 2 3.75 -10.77 -18.88
CA PRO A 2 3.47 -9.80 -17.84
C PRO A 2 2.17 -10.15 -17.13
N LYS A 3 2.25 -10.21 -15.83
CA LYS A 3 1.09 -10.55 -15.01
C LYS A 3 0.56 -9.29 -14.35
N LEU A 4 -0.74 -9.10 -14.40
CA LEU A 4 -1.38 -8.02 -13.67
C LEU A 4 -1.33 -8.37 -12.19
N ARG A 5 -0.52 -7.63 -11.45
CA ARG A 5 -0.25 -7.95 -10.04
C ARG A 5 -1.51 -8.05 -9.20
N GLY A 6 -2.45 -7.14 -9.40
CA GLY A 6 -3.69 -7.13 -8.63
C GLY A 6 -4.57 -8.34 -8.86
N SER A 7 -4.60 -8.87 -10.10
CA SER A 7 -5.48 -9.98 -10.44
C SER A 7 -4.93 -11.33 -9.98
N LEU A 8 -3.63 -11.41 -9.68
CA LEU A 8 -2.99 -12.66 -9.29
C LEU A 8 -2.70 -12.77 -7.80
N ALA A 9 -2.93 -11.69 -7.05
CA ALA A 9 -2.69 -11.70 -5.62
C ALA A 9 -3.73 -12.57 -4.91
N THR A 10 -3.24 -13.39 -3.98
CA THR A 10 -4.14 -14.18 -3.15
C THR A 10 -4.91 -13.29 -2.19
N PRO A 11 -6.05 -13.77 -1.63
CA PRO A 11 -6.76 -12.99 -0.60
C PRO A 11 -5.87 -12.61 0.58
N GLU A 12 -4.94 -13.47 0.97
CA GLU A 12 -4.02 -13.18 2.06
C GLU A 12 -3.10 -12.02 1.71
N ILE A 13 -2.57 -12.00 0.49
CA ILE A 13 -1.70 -10.92 0.04
C ILE A 13 -2.48 -9.60 -0.03
N LYS A 14 -3.70 -9.63 -0.53
CA LYS A 14 -4.56 -8.45 -0.59
C LYS A 14 -4.87 -7.93 0.81
N ALA A 15 -5.07 -8.81 1.77
CA ALA A 15 -5.30 -8.44 3.16
C ALA A 15 -4.06 -7.75 3.76
N GLU A 16 -2.86 -8.23 3.43
CA GLU A 16 -1.62 -7.59 3.86
C GLU A 16 -1.50 -6.18 3.29
N TRP A 17 -1.82 -5.99 2.02
CA TRP A 17 -1.81 -4.66 1.41
C TRP A 17 -2.82 -3.73 2.09
N THR A 18 -4.01 -4.24 2.36
CA THR A 18 -5.07 -3.46 3.00
C THR A 18 -4.64 -3.02 4.38
N ARG A 19 -4.05 -3.94 5.16
CA ARG A 19 -3.56 -3.63 6.50
C ARG A 19 -2.47 -2.56 6.46
N ALA A 20 -1.52 -2.72 5.55
CA ALA A 20 -0.45 -1.74 5.39
C ALA A 20 -1.00 -0.36 5.05
N TYR A 21 -1.96 -0.30 4.16
CA TYR A 21 -2.56 0.97 3.76
C TYR A 21 -3.37 1.60 4.90
N GLN A 22 -4.09 0.79 5.68
CA GLN A 22 -4.81 1.30 6.85
C GLN A 22 -3.86 1.94 7.85
N ILE A 23 -2.72 1.30 8.11
CA ILE A 23 -1.70 1.87 8.99
C ILE A 23 -1.12 3.15 8.38
N TYR A 24 -0.90 3.15 7.07
CA TYR A 24 -0.43 4.33 6.36
C TYR A 24 -1.36 5.53 6.55
N LEU A 25 -2.67 5.30 6.50
CA LEU A 25 -3.66 6.36 6.70
C LEU A 25 -3.71 6.85 8.14
N GLN A 26 -3.41 5.98 9.09
CA GLN A 26 -3.43 6.31 10.52
C GLN A 26 -2.14 6.99 10.98
N ALA A 27 -1.09 6.93 10.17
CA ALA A 27 0.20 7.47 10.57
C ALA A 27 0.13 8.98 10.74
N PRO A 28 0.78 9.53 11.78
CA PRO A 28 0.88 10.97 11.92
C PRO A 28 1.71 11.54 10.77
N GLY A 29 1.29 12.68 10.24
CA GLY A 29 2.01 13.32 9.16
C GLY A 29 1.62 14.78 9.06
N ASP A 30 2.51 15.58 8.48
CA ASP A 30 2.27 16.99 8.27
C ASP A 30 1.45 17.18 6.99
N LYS A 31 0.29 17.82 7.12
CA LYS A 31 -0.59 18.09 5.99
C LYS A 31 0.04 19.02 4.95
N TYR A 32 1.03 19.78 5.35
CA TYR A 32 1.63 20.81 4.50
C TYR A 32 2.91 20.36 3.80
N ASP A 33 3.46 19.21 4.18
CA ASP A 33 4.69 18.69 3.58
C ASP A 33 4.42 17.31 2.97
N LYS A 34 3.88 17.30 1.77
CA LYS A 34 3.46 16.05 1.11
C LYS A 34 4.61 15.08 0.85
N LYS A 35 5.82 15.57 0.60
CA LYS A 35 6.95 14.69 0.32
C LYS A 35 7.43 13.96 1.57
N ASN A 36 7.63 14.71 2.64
CA ASN A 36 8.09 14.13 3.90
C ASN A 36 6.98 13.31 4.56
N ASP A 37 5.74 13.76 4.40
CA ASP A 37 4.59 13.04 4.93
C ASP A 37 4.53 11.61 4.40
N ARG A 38 4.71 11.42 3.10
CA ARG A 38 4.69 10.08 2.52
C ARG A 38 5.83 9.22 3.06
N THR A 39 7.03 9.76 3.16
CA THR A 39 8.18 9.04 3.69
C THR A 39 7.97 8.66 5.15
N GLU A 40 7.47 9.58 5.96
CA GLU A 40 7.20 9.33 7.37
C GLU A 40 6.12 8.27 7.55
N ARG A 41 5.06 8.33 6.75
CA ARG A 41 4.00 7.33 6.81
C ARG A 41 4.49 5.94 6.42
N ILE A 42 5.33 5.85 5.41
CA ILE A 42 5.94 4.58 5.00
C ILE A 42 6.82 4.03 6.11
N THR A 43 7.61 4.89 6.76
CA THR A 43 8.44 4.50 7.89
C THR A 43 7.57 3.97 9.04
N TYR A 44 6.45 4.65 9.30
CA TYR A 44 5.51 4.22 10.34
C TYR A 44 4.95 2.83 10.05
N VAL A 45 4.53 2.58 8.80
CA VAL A 45 4.04 1.26 8.39
C VAL A 45 5.12 0.20 8.59
N ALA A 46 6.35 0.50 8.20
CA ALA A 46 7.47 -0.42 8.34
C ALA A 46 7.69 -0.79 9.80
N GLN A 47 7.65 0.19 10.68
CA GLN A 47 7.82 -0.05 12.11
C GLN A 47 6.68 -0.88 12.70
N LYS A 48 5.45 -0.57 12.34
CA LYS A 48 4.27 -1.25 12.89
C LYS A 48 4.19 -2.70 12.44
N LEU A 49 4.60 -2.98 11.20
CA LEU A 49 4.52 -4.32 10.64
C LEU A 49 5.85 -5.07 10.69
N ASN A 50 6.87 -4.46 11.29
CA ASN A 50 8.21 -5.04 11.38
C ASN A 50 8.77 -5.40 10.00
N LEU A 51 8.64 -4.45 9.07
CA LEU A 51 9.10 -4.59 7.69
C LEU A 51 10.20 -3.57 7.41
N THR A 52 10.94 -3.79 6.31
CA THR A 52 11.82 -2.75 5.81
C THR A 52 10.98 -1.65 5.16
N ARG A 53 11.57 -0.45 5.04
CA ARG A 53 10.88 0.66 4.35
C ARG A 53 10.52 0.29 2.91
N LYS A 54 11.39 -0.46 2.26
CA LYS A 54 11.18 -0.91 0.89
C LYS A 54 9.95 -1.82 0.80
N GLN A 55 9.83 -2.76 1.74
CA GLN A 55 8.68 -3.66 1.79
C GLN A 55 7.38 -2.94 2.10
N ALA A 56 7.41 -2.02 3.06
CA ALA A 56 6.24 -1.23 3.43
C ALA A 56 5.76 -0.38 2.26
N LYS A 57 6.69 0.30 1.58
CA LYS A 57 6.38 1.10 0.40
C LYS A 57 5.74 0.26 -0.70
N ARG A 58 6.27 -0.95 -0.92
CA ARG A 58 5.75 -1.86 -1.93
C ARG A 58 4.31 -2.24 -1.63
N ARG A 59 4.00 -2.58 -0.38
CA ARG A 59 2.64 -2.96 0.01
C ARG A 59 1.65 -1.82 -0.18
N VAL A 60 2.03 -0.62 0.23
CA VAL A 60 1.17 0.56 0.06
C VAL A 60 0.93 0.83 -1.42
N ARG A 61 1.96 0.80 -2.24
CA ARG A 61 1.83 1.03 -3.68
C ARG A 61 1.00 -0.05 -4.37
N ASN A 62 1.16 -1.30 -3.95
CA ASN A 62 0.38 -2.40 -4.50
C ASN A 62 -1.11 -2.22 -4.17
N TYR A 63 -1.43 -1.78 -2.96
CA TYR A 63 -2.81 -1.49 -2.61
C TYR A 63 -3.37 -0.36 -3.47
N GLU A 64 -2.63 0.71 -3.64
CA GLU A 64 -3.07 1.84 -4.46
C GLU A 64 -3.31 1.42 -5.92
N ALA A 65 -2.40 0.62 -6.47
CA ALA A 65 -2.54 0.11 -7.83
C ALA A 65 -3.76 -0.82 -7.96
N TRP A 66 -3.97 -1.67 -6.99
CA TRP A 66 -5.12 -2.57 -6.96
C TRP A 66 -6.42 -1.79 -6.95
N GLN A 67 -6.53 -0.77 -6.11
CA GLN A 67 -7.75 0.05 -6.05
C GLN A 67 -7.98 0.80 -7.35
N ARG A 68 -6.94 1.31 -7.99
CA ARG A 68 -7.07 1.94 -9.30
C ARG A 68 -7.58 0.96 -10.35
N ASN A 69 -7.08 -0.27 -10.32
CA ASN A 69 -7.48 -1.29 -11.28
C ASN A 69 -8.95 -1.70 -11.08
N ILE A 70 -9.41 -1.74 -9.85
CA ILE A 70 -10.83 -1.98 -9.56
C ILE A 70 -11.68 -0.87 -10.18
N LYS A 71 -11.30 0.38 -9.95
CA LYS A 71 -12.04 1.53 -10.49
C LYS A 71 -12.06 1.55 -12.00
N SER A 72 -10.97 1.07 -12.62
CA SER A 72 -10.87 1.01 -14.08
C SER A 72 -11.53 -0.23 -14.68
N GLY A 73 -12.02 -1.15 -13.84
CA GLY A 73 -12.65 -2.37 -14.31
C GLY A 73 -11.67 -3.44 -14.80
N LEU A 74 -10.37 -3.27 -14.53
CA LEU A 74 -9.36 -4.22 -14.98
C LEU A 74 -9.31 -5.48 -14.11
N VAL A 75 -9.69 -5.37 -12.84
CA VAL A 75 -9.74 -6.51 -11.94
C VAL A 75 -11.03 -6.43 -11.12
N PRO A 76 -11.59 -7.57 -10.69
CA PRO A 76 -12.77 -7.56 -9.82
C PRO A 76 -12.38 -7.07 -8.42
N PRO A 77 -13.33 -6.48 -7.71
CA PRO A 77 -13.11 -6.02 -6.35
C PRO A 77 -12.81 -7.16 -5.37
#